data_2027dc3fbce4b732df9c777f1a6128bb
#
_entry.id   2027dc3fbce4b732df9c777f1a6128bb
#
_cell.length_a   1.000
_cell.length_b   1.000
_cell.length_c   1.000
_cell.angle_alpha   90.00
_cell.angle_beta   90.00
_cell.angle_gamma   90.00
#
_symmetry.space_group_name_H-M   'P 1'
#
loop_
_entity.id
_entity.type
_entity.pdbx_description
1 polymer ?
#
loop_
_entity_poly.entity_id
_entity_poly.type
_entity_poly.pdbx_seq_one_letter_code
_entity_poly.pdbx_strand_id
1 'polypeptide(L)'
;MRFREADMQYRRFEDLPVWRDAADLASLMFEFTALDQFRRHAGLRDQLERAAFSVSNNIAEGFERGTTNELLAFLYIARGSAGEVRSMLRVLETWRAFGDYKSQISDLINKSERISKQL
;
A
#
# COMPACT_ATOMS: atom_id res chain seq x y z
N MET A 1 -15.95 5.16 3.60
CA MET A 1 -14.59 5.69 3.67
C MET A 1 -14.41 6.42 4.99
N ARG A 2 -13.26 6.26 5.62
CA ARG A 2 -13.02 6.78 6.96
C ARG A 2 -12.16 8.04 7.03
N PHE A 3 -11.96 8.69 5.87
CA PHE A 3 -11.21 9.93 5.80
C PHE A 3 -12.03 11.03 6.51
N ARG A 4 -11.46 11.62 7.56
CA ARG A 4 -12.18 12.57 8.41
C ARG A 4 -12.00 13.99 7.93
N GLU A 5 -12.96 14.86 8.25
CA GLU A 5 -12.89 16.27 7.92
C GLU A 5 -11.59 16.92 8.45
N ALA A 6 -11.13 16.50 9.63
CA ALA A 6 -9.87 17.01 10.20
C ALA A 6 -8.67 16.76 9.29
N ASP A 7 -8.70 15.69 8.49
CA ASP A 7 -7.61 15.38 7.57
C ASP A 7 -7.54 16.37 6.40
N MET A 8 -8.64 17.06 6.10
CA MET A 8 -8.70 18.08 5.06
C MET A 8 -7.95 19.36 5.43
N GLN A 9 -7.57 19.52 6.69
CA GLN A 9 -6.84 20.71 7.17
C GLN A 9 -5.34 20.62 6.94
N TYR A 10 -4.82 19.46 6.55
CA TYR A 10 -3.42 19.30 6.25
C TYR A 10 -3.06 20.06 4.98
N ARG A 11 -1.90 20.72 5.00
CA ARG A 11 -1.42 21.52 3.86
C ARG A 11 -0.62 20.70 2.86
N ARG A 12 -0.06 19.59 3.30
CA ARG A 12 0.83 18.76 2.51
C ARG A 12 0.41 17.30 2.67
N PHE A 13 0.46 16.53 1.56
CA PHE A 13 0.13 15.11 1.67
C PHE A 13 1.10 14.38 2.59
N GLU A 14 2.36 14.82 2.69
CA GLU A 14 3.36 14.20 3.57
C GLU A 14 2.96 14.26 5.04
N ASP A 15 2.06 15.16 5.41
CA ASP A 15 1.60 15.29 6.79
C ASP A 15 0.41 14.39 7.09
N LEU A 16 -0.21 13.78 6.07
CA LEU A 16 -1.31 12.83 6.26
C LEU A 16 -0.79 11.54 6.85
N PRO A 17 -1.33 11.10 8.01
CA PRO A 17 -0.92 9.82 8.60
C PRO A 17 -1.07 8.64 7.64
N VAL A 18 -2.14 8.61 6.85
CA VAL A 18 -2.38 7.52 5.92
C VAL A 18 -1.34 7.50 4.79
N TRP A 19 -0.88 8.67 4.34
CA TRP A 19 0.20 8.71 3.33
C TRP A 19 1.50 8.16 3.91
N ARG A 20 1.82 8.52 5.17
CA ARG A 20 3.03 8.01 5.83
C ARG A 20 2.99 6.50 5.98
N ASP A 21 1.84 5.95 6.35
CA ASP A 21 1.67 4.50 6.45
C ASP A 21 1.82 3.84 5.08
N ALA A 22 1.27 4.46 4.03
CA ALA A 22 1.37 3.94 2.67
C ALA A 22 2.81 4.01 2.15
N ALA A 23 3.53 5.09 2.44
CA ALA A 23 4.95 5.22 2.07
C ALA A 23 5.80 4.17 2.78
N ASP A 24 5.50 3.91 4.04
CA ASP A 24 6.16 2.88 4.83
C ASP A 24 5.90 1.49 4.25
N LEU A 25 4.66 1.22 3.85
CA LEU A 25 4.32 -0.03 3.15
C LEU A 25 5.17 -0.21 1.90
N ALA A 26 5.31 0.84 1.09
CA ALA A 26 6.11 0.79 -0.13
C ALA A 26 7.57 0.50 0.17
N SER A 27 8.15 1.17 1.18
CA SER A 27 9.54 0.93 1.60
C SER A 27 9.75 -0.51 2.06
N LEU A 28 8.85 -1.03 2.88
CA LEU A 28 8.93 -2.41 3.37
C LEU A 28 8.74 -3.40 2.23
N MET A 29 7.89 -3.08 1.25
CA MET A 29 7.70 -3.93 0.08
C MET A 29 8.99 -4.03 -0.72
N PHE A 30 9.72 -2.92 -0.92
CA PHE A 30 11.00 -2.97 -1.62
C PHE A 30 12.03 -3.83 -0.88
N GLU A 31 12.07 -3.74 0.44
CA GLU A 31 12.96 -4.61 1.23
C GLU A 31 12.58 -6.08 1.06
N PHE A 32 11.28 -6.37 1.08
CA PHE A 32 10.78 -7.73 0.90
C PHE A 32 11.13 -8.28 -0.48
N THR A 33 10.87 -7.51 -1.53
CA THR A 33 11.10 -7.95 -2.91
C THR A 33 12.58 -7.96 -3.30
N ALA A 34 13.45 -7.40 -2.47
CA ALA A 34 14.91 -7.48 -2.65
C ALA A 34 15.48 -8.84 -2.23
N LEU A 35 14.68 -9.68 -1.56
CA LEU A 35 15.12 -11.01 -1.13
C LEU A 35 15.41 -11.91 -2.34
N ASP A 36 16.40 -12.79 -2.19
CA ASP A 36 16.84 -13.70 -3.25
C ASP A 36 15.70 -14.51 -3.85
N GLN A 37 14.69 -14.82 -3.04
CA GLN A 37 13.55 -15.62 -3.48
C GLN A 37 12.83 -15.00 -4.68
N PHE A 38 12.92 -13.67 -4.85
CA PHE A 38 12.26 -12.99 -5.96
C PHE A 38 13.05 -13.00 -7.28
N ARG A 39 14.30 -13.49 -7.28
CA ARG A 39 15.11 -13.53 -8.51
C ARG A 39 14.42 -14.26 -9.65
N ARG A 40 13.69 -15.34 -9.33
CA ARG A 40 12.99 -16.16 -10.33
C ARG A 40 11.56 -15.68 -10.58
N HIS A 41 11.16 -14.62 -9.92
CA HIS A 41 9.77 -14.16 -9.95
C HIS A 41 9.70 -12.65 -10.20
N ALA A 42 10.40 -12.20 -11.23
CA ALA A 42 10.49 -10.77 -11.56
C ALA A 42 9.11 -10.14 -11.82
N GLY A 43 8.22 -10.86 -12.48
CA GLY A 43 6.87 -10.36 -12.74
C GLY A 43 6.06 -10.16 -11.46
N LEU A 44 6.17 -11.09 -10.53
CA LEU A 44 5.51 -10.99 -9.23
C LEU A 44 6.08 -9.81 -8.44
N ARG A 45 7.40 -9.69 -8.42
CA ARG A 45 8.08 -8.57 -7.76
C ARG A 45 7.56 -7.24 -8.29
N ASP A 46 7.51 -7.10 -9.62
CA ASP A 46 7.06 -5.85 -10.26
C ASP A 46 5.61 -5.53 -9.90
N GLN A 47 4.74 -6.52 -9.86
CA GLN A 47 3.35 -6.32 -9.48
C GLN A 47 3.20 -5.88 -8.03
N LEU A 48 3.94 -6.49 -7.12
CA LEU A 48 3.92 -6.12 -5.70
C LEU A 48 4.41 -4.68 -5.50
N GLU A 49 5.50 -4.33 -6.16
CA GLU A 49 6.06 -2.98 -6.05
C GLU A 49 5.11 -1.93 -6.63
N ARG A 50 4.53 -2.19 -7.79
CA ARG A 50 3.57 -1.28 -8.42
C ARG A 50 2.34 -1.08 -7.54
N ALA A 51 1.78 -2.16 -7.02
CA ALA A 51 0.59 -2.07 -6.18
C ALA A 51 0.88 -1.29 -4.90
N ALA A 52 2.01 -1.54 -4.26
CA ALA A 52 2.40 -0.83 -3.05
C ALA A 52 2.61 0.67 -3.31
N PHE A 53 3.32 1.04 -4.38
CA PHE A 53 3.50 2.44 -4.76
C PHE A 53 2.17 3.10 -5.13
N SER A 54 1.27 2.36 -5.76
CA SER A 54 -0.02 2.90 -6.16
C SER A 54 -0.82 3.41 -4.97
N VAL A 55 -0.65 2.81 -3.79
CA VAL A 55 -1.33 3.28 -2.58
C VAL A 55 -0.91 4.72 -2.26
N SER A 56 0.38 4.94 -2.03
CA SER A 56 0.90 6.25 -1.65
C SER A 56 0.73 7.29 -2.76
N ASN A 57 0.97 6.89 -4.01
CA ASN A 57 0.89 7.82 -5.13
C ASN A 57 -0.54 8.32 -5.37
N ASN A 58 -1.54 7.47 -5.20
CA ASN A 58 -2.93 7.90 -5.37
C ASN A 58 -3.39 8.81 -4.23
N ILE A 59 -2.93 8.58 -3.01
CA ILE A 59 -3.21 9.49 -1.90
C ILE A 59 -2.62 10.86 -2.21
N ALA A 60 -1.36 10.90 -2.62
CA ALA A 60 -0.66 12.15 -2.93
C ALA A 60 -1.33 12.88 -4.09
N GLU A 61 -1.63 12.18 -5.18
CA GLU A 61 -2.25 12.79 -6.35
C GLU A 61 -3.63 13.35 -6.02
N GLY A 62 -4.44 12.60 -5.27
CA GLY A 62 -5.76 13.05 -4.87
C GLY A 62 -5.69 14.32 -4.01
N PHE A 63 -4.73 14.37 -3.11
CA PHE A 63 -4.52 15.55 -2.27
C PHE A 63 -4.14 16.78 -3.11
N GLU A 64 -3.24 16.59 -4.08
CA GLU A 64 -2.74 17.69 -4.92
C GLU A 64 -3.77 18.21 -5.92
N ARG A 65 -4.85 17.47 -6.20
CA ARG A 65 -5.93 17.91 -7.08
C ARG A 65 -6.69 19.12 -6.52
N GLY A 66 -6.71 19.29 -5.19
CA GLY A 66 -7.25 20.47 -4.53
C GLY A 66 -8.76 20.46 -4.30
N THR A 67 -9.52 19.49 -4.79
CA THR A 67 -10.95 19.39 -4.50
C THR A 67 -11.25 18.14 -3.70
N THR A 68 -12.29 18.23 -2.86
CA THR A 68 -12.72 17.09 -2.03
C THR A 68 -13.18 15.91 -2.88
N ASN A 69 -13.93 16.17 -3.95
CA ASN A 69 -14.45 15.09 -4.79
C ASN A 69 -13.33 14.33 -5.49
N GLU A 70 -12.33 15.03 -6.00
CA GLU A 70 -11.18 14.39 -6.63
C GLU A 70 -10.36 13.62 -5.61
N LEU A 71 -10.12 14.20 -4.43
CA LEU A 71 -9.42 13.52 -3.34
C LEU A 71 -10.11 12.19 -3.02
N LEU A 72 -11.43 12.20 -2.82
CA LEU A 72 -12.18 10.98 -2.51
C LEU A 72 -12.05 9.94 -3.61
N ALA A 73 -12.11 10.35 -4.88
CA ALA A 73 -11.96 9.43 -6.02
C ALA A 73 -10.61 8.72 -5.98
N PHE A 74 -9.52 9.47 -5.73
CA PHE A 74 -8.18 8.90 -5.65
C PHE A 74 -7.98 8.04 -4.40
N LEU A 75 -8.63 8.39 -3.28
CA LEU A 75 -8.59 7.56 -2.08
C LEU A 75 -9.27 6.20 -2.30
N TYR A 76 -10.34 6.14 -3.10
CA TYR A 76 -10.95 4.87 -3.49
C TYR A 76 -9.98 4.01 -4.31
N ILE A 77 -9.23 4.63 -5.23
CA ILE A 77 -8.22 3.92 -6.01
C ILE A 77 -7.12 3.41 -5.09
N ALA A 78 -6.64 4.24 -4.17
CA ALA A 78 -5.62 3.85 -3.20
C ALA A 78 -6.08 2.67 -2.34
N ARG A 79 -7.33 2.69 -1.90
CA ARG A 79 -7.92 1.59 -1.14
C ARG A 79 -7.91 0.29 -1.93
N GLY A 80 -8.28 0.36 -3.21
CA GLY A 80 -8.24 -0.79 -4.12
C GLY A 80 -6.83 -1.34 -4.26
N SER A 81 -5.84 -0.45 -4.37
CA SER A 81 -4.44 -0.86 -4.46
C SER A 81 -3.96 -1.54 -3.19
N ALA A 82 -4.36 -1.05 -2.02
CA ALA A 82 -4.02 -1.69 -0.74
C ALA A 82 -4.63 -3.09 -0.65
N GLY A 83 -5.87 -3.25 -1.14
CA GLY A 83 -6.52 -4.56 -1.24
C GLY A 83 -5.79 -5.50 -2.18
N GLU A 84 -5.29 -4.98 -3.30
CA GLU A 84 -4.50 -5.78 -4.25
C GLU A 84 -3.20 -6.26 -3.61
N VAL A 85 -2.50 -5.39 -2.89
CA VAL A 85 -1.30 -5.77 -2.12
C VAL A 85 -1.62 -6.91 -1.17
N ARG A 86 -2.69 -6.77 -0.40
CA ARG A 86 -3.09 -7.79 0.57
C ARG A 86 -3.43 -9.11 -0.13
N SER A 87 -4.16 -9.04 -1.24
CA SER A 87 -4.53 -10.24 -2.01
C SER A 87 -3.29 -11.00 -2.47
N MET A 88 -2.32 -10.32 -3.05
CA MET A 88 -1.08 -10.95 -3.51
C MET A 88 -0.32 -11.58 -2.35
N LEU A 89 -0.23 -10.88 -1.22
CA LEU A 89 0.47 -11.40 -0.04
C LEU A 89 -0.25 -12.63 0.55
N ARG A 90 -1.58 -12.65 0.53
CA ARG A 90 -2.35 -13.81 0.96
C ARG A 90 -2.04 -15.06 0.11
N VAL A 91 -1.87 -14.86 -1.20
CA VAL A 91 -1.45 -15.97 -2.07
C VAL A 91 -0.05 -16.45 -1.69
N LEU A 92 0.88 -15.51 -1.46
CA LEU A 92 2.26 -15.87 -1.09
C LEU A 92 2.34 -16.62 0.24
N GLU A 93 1.48 -16.28 1.21
CA GLU A 93 1.54 -16.96 2.51
C GLU A 93 1.16 -18.43 2.42
N THR A 94 0.44 -18.83 1.37
CA THR A 94 0.08 -20.22 1.13
C THR A 94 1.07 -20.96 0.22
N TRP A 95 1.99 -20.22 -0.41
CA TRP A 95 2.93 -20.79 -1.36
C TRP A 95 4.20 -21.27 -0.64
N ARG A 96 4.50 -22.57 -0.79
CA ARG A 96 5.62 -23.21 -0.10
C ARG A 96 6.96 -22.49 -0.33
N ALA A 97 7.17 -21.95 -1.53
CA ALA A 97 8.40 -21.25 -1.88
C ALA A 97 8.70 -20.05 -0.97
N PHE A 98 7.67 -19.49 -0.33
CA PHE A 98 7.80 -18.36 0.58
C PHE A 98 7.62 -18.74 2.05
N GLY A 99 7.73 -20.03 2.38
CA GLY A 99 7.51 -20.51 3.74
C GLY A 99 8.44 -19.91 4.79
N ASP A 100 9.66 -19.55 4.40
CA ASP A 100 10.64 -18.95 5.32
C ASP A 100 10.36 -17.47 5.60
N TYR A 101 9.41 -16.86 4.90
CA TYR A 101 9.14 -15.43 4.98
C TYR A 101 7.76 -15.12 5.57
N LYS A 102 7.18 -16.06 6.31
CA LYS A 102 5.82 -15.91 6.87
C LYS A 102 5.68 -14.67 7.76
N SER A 103 6.70 -14.38 8.56
CA SER A 103 6.67 -13.23 9.45
C SER A 103 6.61 -11.92 8.67
N GLN A 104 7.46 -11.76 7.66
CA GLN A 104 7.47 -10.55 6.82
C GLN A 104 6.15 -10.42 6.06
N ILE A 105 5.63 -11.51 5.52
CA ILE A 105 4.36 -11.51 4.79
C ILE A 105 3.22 -11.09 5.71
N SER A 106 3.17 -11.64 6.93
CA SER A 106 2.16 -11.30 7.92
C SER A 106 2.21 -9.81 8.28
N ASP A 107 3.40 -9.27 8.48
CA ASP A 107 3.56 -7.84 8.82
C ASP A 107 3.07 -6.95 7.69
N LEU A 108 3.38 -7.30 6.44
CA LEU A 108 2.93 -6.55 5.28
C LEU A 108 1.41 -6.63 5.11
N ILE A 109 0.82 -7.80 5.35
CA ILE A 109 -0.64 -7.98 5.31
C ILE A 109 -1.30 -7.06 6.35
N ASN A 110 -0.81 -7.10 7.58
CA ASN A 110 -1.37 -6.30 8.66
C ASN A 110 -1.28 -4.80 8.34
N LYS A 111 -0.15 -4.38 7.77
CA LYS A 111 0.04 -2.98 7.39
C LYS A 111 -0.93 -2.58 6.28
N SER A 112 -1.11 -3.40 5.26
CA SER A 112 -2.04 -3.10 4.17
C SER A 112 -3.49 -3.05 4.66
N GLU A 113 -3.88 -3.92 5.60
CA GLU A 113 -5.20 -3.89 6.21
C GLU A 113 -5.43 -2.59 6.99
N ARG A 114 -4.45 -2.19 7.77
CA ARG A 114 -4.54 -0.96 8.55
C ARG A 114 -4.73 0.26 7.66
N ILE A 115 -4.02 0.30 6.54
CA ILE A 115 -4.16 1.38 5.56
C ILE A 115 -5.57 1.36 4.97
N SER A 116 -6.07 0.19 4.56
CA SER A 116 -7.42 0.06 4.01
C SER A 116 -8.49 0.60 4.96
N LYS A 117 -8.32 0.39 6.26
CA LYS A 117 -9.27 0.87 7.27
C LYS A 117 -9.26 2.39 7.43
N GLN A 118 -8.16 3.04 7.08
CA GLN A 118 -8.07 4.50 7.10
C GLN A 118 -8.68 5.13 5.85
N LEU A 119 -8.77 4.39 4.78
CA LEU A 119 -9.30 4.83 3.51
C LEU A 119 -10.75 4.38 3.33
#